data_792597028e2bbe20352f667f428a2d6c
#
_entry.id   792597028e2bbe20352f667f428a2d6c
#
_cell.length_a   1.000
_cell.length_b   1.000
_cell.length_c   1.000
_cell.angle_alpha   90.00
_cell.angle_beta   90.00
_cell.angle_gamma   90.00
#
_symmetry.space_group_name_H-M   'P 1'
#
loop_
_entity.id
_entity.type
_entity.pdbx_description
1 polymer ?
#
loop_
_entity_poly.entity_id
_entity_poly.type
_entity_poly.pdbx_seq_one_letter_code
_entity_poly.pdbx_strand_id
1 'polypeptide(L)'
;SETLSMTVNKRDIASYDTYGAGTYILDAGDYYFTAATDAHNAVNNILAAKGYTVESTNGKMTADGNADLTYTWTEDALDTTTYATSENGTAITNQLSSADPNLYEGIEDTVTWLSRSDWNGTLPTETVKLALTDLLKKDLKDIRYDPADYESVDMPTLGAKNGVKLYDMIGLDYNDPKWDELLDQMTFDEMNSLIGDAFHWTMPVKSVEAPGTRDENGPQGL
;
A
#
# COMPACT_ATOMS: atom_id res chain seq x y z
N SER A 1 33.42 -16.02 13.55
CA SER A 1 32.14 -15.33 13.76
C SER A 1 32.20 -14.00 13.01
N GLU A 2 31.14 -13.66 12.32
CA GLU A 2 30.99 -12.37 11.65
C GLU A 2 29.86 -11.62 12.34
N THR A 3 30.01 -10.30 12.41
CA THR A 3 28.96 -9.42 12.93
C THR A 3 28.29 -8.76 11.76
N LEU A 4 26.98 -8.94 11.67
CA LEU A 4 26.13 -8.22 10.71
C LEU A 4 25.42 -7.09 11.45
N SER A 5 25.43 -5.88 10.86
CA SER A 5 24.65 -4.75 11.37
C SER A 5 23.60 -4.37 10.35
N MET A 6 22.35 -4.22 10.81
CA MET A 6 21.23 -3.81 9.98
C MET A 6 20.49 -2.67 10.68
N THR A 7 20.16 -1.64 9.93
CA THR A 7 19.30 -0.56 10.41
C THR A 7 17.89 -0.80 9.90
N VAL A 8 16.92 -0.82 10.81
CA VAL A 8 15.49 -0.89 10.48
C VAL A 8 14.87 0.46 10.81
N ASN A 9 14.21 1.07 9.85
CA ASN A 9 13.47 2.29 10.08
C ASN A 9 12.09 1.94 10.67
N LYS A 10 11.69 2.59 11.75
CA LYS A 10 10.37 2.38 12.37
C LYS A 10 9.21 2.59 11.39
N ARG A 11 9.35 3.47 10.40
CA ARG A 11 8.35 3.66 9.34
C ARG A 11 8.11 2.40 8.53
N ASP A 12 9.14 1.59 8.29
CA ASP A 12 9.04 0.39 7.47
C ASP A 12 8.28 -0.76 8.16
N ILE A 13 8.13 -0.66 9.49
CA ILE A 13 7.38 -1.62 10.32
C ILE A 13 6.05 -1.07 10.84
N ALA A 14 5.70 0.17 10.51
CA ALA A 14 4.39 0.73 10.80
C ALA A 14 3.29 -0.02 10.02
N SER A 15 2.12 -0.17 10.63
CA SER A 15 0.99 -0.88 10.06
C SER A 15 -0.18 0.07 9.83
N TYR A 16 -0.96 -0.15 8.76
CA TYR A 16 -2.17 0.62 8.53
C TYR A 16 -3.30 0.10 9.43
N ASP A 17 -3.88 0.98 10.23
CA ASP A 17 -5.00 0.67 11.12
C ASP A 17 -6.31 1.15 10.50
N THR A 18 -6.98 0.26 9.77
CA THR A 18 -8.19 0.58 9.01
C THR A 18 -9.37 0.98 9.88
N TYR A 19 -9.55 0.28 11.01
CA TYR A 19 -10.77 0.40 11.83
C TYR A 19 -10.58 1.27 13.08
N GLY A 20 -9.36 1.67 13.39
CA GLY A 20 -9.04 2.54 14.52
C GLY A 20 -8.64 3.94 14.07
N ALA A 21 -7.33 4.17 13.89
CA ALA A 21 -6.79 5.49 13.58
C ALA A 21 -7.02 5.93 12.12
N GLY A 22 -7.35 5.03 11.21
CA GLY A 22 -7.52 5.31 9.78
C GLY A 22 -6.23 5.74 9.06
N THR A 23 -5.09 5.39 9.61
CA THR A 23 -3.77 5.76 9.10
C THR A 23 -2.70 4.75 9.51
N TYR A 24 -1.44 5.01 9.16
CA TYR A 24 -0.32 4.20 9.67
C TYR A 24 -0.06 4.50 11.14
N ILE A 25 0.10 3.45 11.92
CA ILE A 25 0.39 3.47 13.34
C ILE A 25 1.62 2.59 13.64
N LEU A 26 2.25 2.84 14.78
CA LEU A 26 3.17 1.91 15.40
C LEU A 26 2.54 1.40 16.69
N ASP A 27 2.21 0.12 16.72
CA ASP A 27 1.57 -0.50 17.88
C ASP A 27 2.51 -0.55 19.09
N ALA A 28 1.95 -0.45 20.27
CA ALA A 28 2.65 -0.84 21.47
C ALA A 28 2.83 -2.36 21.52
N GLY A 29 3.96 -2.81 22.07
CA GLY A 29 4.25 -4.23 22.23
C GLY A 29 5.60 -4.64 21.63
N ASP A 30 5.80 -5.95 21.52
CA ASP A 30 7.07 -6.53 21.14
C ASP A 30 7.18 -6.71 19.63
N TYR A 31 8.31 -6.23 19.09
CA TYR A 31 8.74 -6.44 17.72
C TYR A 31 9.94 -7.39 17.71
N TYR A 32 9.89 -8.39 16.83
CA TYR A 32 10.88 -9.44 16.78
C TYR A 32 11.67 -9.38 15.48
N PHE A 33 12.99 -9.38 15.60
CA PHE A 33 13.91 -9.38 14.47
C PHE A 33 14.80 -10.62 14.57
N THR A 34 14.96 -11.37 13.50
CA THR A 34 15.76 -12.57 13.49
C THR A 34 16.61 -12.68 12.24
N ALA A 35 17.74 -13.36 12.37
CA ALA A 35 18.56 -13.79 11.25
C ALA A 35 18.35 -15.30 11.01
N ALA A 36 18.08 -15.67 9.77
CA ALA A 36 17.86 -17.07 9.40
C ALA A 36 18.30 -17.34 7.95
N THR A 37 18.38 -18.59 7.58
CA THR A 37 18.75 -19.04 6.23
C THR A 37 17.61 -18.86 5.22
N ASP A 38 16.38 -18.83 5.71
CA ASP A 38 15.15 -18.69 4.92
C ASP A 38 13.99 -18.23 5.79
N ALA A 39 12.85 -17.91 5.17
CA ALA A 39 11.67 -17.40 5.84
C ALA A 39 11.04 -18.39 6.84
N HIS A 40 11.08 -19.70 6.57
CA HIS A 40 10.53 -20.70 7.49
C HIS A 40 11.37 -20.80 8.76
N ASN A 41 12.69 -20.81 8.64
CA ASN A 41 13.60 -20.78 9.78
C ASN A 41 13.50 -19.47 10.56
N ALA A 42 13.25 -18.34 9.90
CA ALA A 42 12.98 -17.08 10.57
C ALA A 42 11.72 -17.16 11.45
N VAL A 43 10.62 -17.72 10.93
CA VAL A 43 9.40 -17.93 11.71
C VAL A 43 9.65 -18.88 12.88
N ASN A 44 10.36 -20.00 12.65
CA ASN A 44 10.71 -20.93 13.73
C ASN A 44 11.50 -20.26 14.85
N ASN A 45 12.50 -19.42 14.52
CA ASN A 45 13.31 -18.70 15.51
C ASN A 45 12.45 -17.73 16.35
N ILE A 46 11.58 -16.96 15.70
CA ILE A 46 10.70 -16.00 16.39
C ILE A 46 9.71 -16.75 17.29
N LEU A 47 9.11 -17.83 16.82
CA LEU A 47 8.19 -18.62 17.62
C LEU A 47 8.87 -19.26 18.82
N ALA A 48 10.11 -19.76 18.65
CA ALA A 48 10.92 -20.28 19.76
C ALA A 48 11.23 -19.16 20.79
N ALA A 49 11.57 -17.95 20.35
CA ALA A 49 11.79 -16.81 21.24
C ALA A 49 10.51 -16.42 22.02
N LYS A 50 9.34 -16.66 21.45
CA LYS A 50 8.01 -16.50 22.11
C LYS A 50 7.64 -17.69 23.01
N GLY A 51 8.48 -18.70 23.13
CA GLY A 51 8.25 -19.90 23.96
C GLY A 51 7.39 -20.96 23.33
N TYR A 52 7.15 -20.91 22.01
CA TYR A 52 6.43 -21.94 21.27
C TYR A 52 7.35 -23.10 20.86
N THR A 53 6.74 -24.27 20.67
CA THR A 53 7.39 -25.49 20.16
C THR A 53 6.65 -26.01 18.92
N VAL A 54 7.26 -26.93 18.21
CA VAL A 54 6.60 -27.62 17.08
C VAL A 54 5.26 -28.21 17.52
N GLU A 55 5.21 -28.86 18.68
CA GLU A 55 4.00 -29.47 19.21
C GLU A 55 2.94 -28.40 19.58
N SER A 56 3.32 -27.35 20.28
CA SER A 56 2.37 -26.30 20.75
C SER A 56 1.78 -25.48 19.60
N THR A 57 2.45 -25.42 18.46
CA THR A 57 2.00 -24.67 17.27
C THR A 57 1.16 -25.49 16.30
N ASN A 58 0.93 -26.76 16.60
CA ASN A 58 0.15 -27.65 15.75
C ASN A 58 0.63 -27.65 14.28
N GLY A 59 1.95 -27.75 14.09
CA GLY A 59 2.60 -27.82 12.79
C GLY A 59 2.87 -26.46 12.11
N LYS A 60 2.61 -25.34 12.76
CA LYS A 60 2.99 -24.01 12.24
C LYS A 60 4.50 -23.77 12.33
N MET A 61 5.17 -24.31 13.34
CA MET A 61 6.62 -24.48 13.33
C MET A 61 6.96 -25.75 12.55
N THR A 62 7.86 -25.63 11.59
CA THR A 62 8.30 -26.74 10.73
C THR A 62 9.48 -27.49 11.33
N ALA A 63 10.19 -26.86 12.25
CA ALA A 63 11.32 -27.40 13.02
C ALA A 63 11.53 -26.56 14.29
N ASP A 64 12.38 -27.04 15.19
CA ASP A 64 12.82 -26.28 16.35
C ASP A 64 13.55 -25.02 15.86
N GLY A 65 13.18 -23.88 16.45
CA GLY A 65 13.84 -22.60 16.19
C GLY A 65 14.99 -22.34 17.16
N ASN A 66 15.81 -21.35 16.81
CA ASN A 66 16.86 -20.84 17.70
C ASN A 66 16.48 -19.45 18.20
N ALA A 67 16.03 -19.38 19.46
CA ALA A 67 15.65 -18.14 20.12
C ALA A 67 16.81 -17.13 20.23
N ASP A 68 18.06 -17.61 20.34
CA ASP A 68 19.25 -16.75 20.47
C ASP A 68 19.55 -15.92 19.22
N LEU A 69 18.95 -16.29 18.08
CA LEU A 69 19.04 -15.52 16.83
C LEU A 69 17.96 -14.46 16.69
N THR A 70 17.13 -14.29 17.72
CA THR A 70 16.02 -13.32 17.70
C THR A 70 16.29 -12.17 18.68
N TYR A 71 16.25 -10.96 18.16
CA TYR A 71 16.24 -9.74 18.97
C TYR A 71 14.80 -9.25 19.15
N THR A 72 14.46 -8.93 20.39
CA THR A 72 13.14 -8.35 20.71
C THR A 72 13.32 -6.88 21.08
N TRP A 73 12.56 -6.02 20.45
CA TRP A 73 12.42 -4.63 20.78
C TRP A 73 10.99 -4.33 21.19
N THR A 74 10.80 -3.60 22.29
CA THR A 74 9.47 -3.25 22.80
C THR A 74 9.19 -1.78 22.55
N GLU A 75 8.03 -1.49 21.93
CA GLU A 75 7.47 -0.14 21.87
C GLU A 75 6.50 0.04 23.04
N ASP A 76 6.78 1.05 23.89
CA ASP A 76 6.06 1.24 25.14
C ASP A 76 4.66 1.80 24.97
N ALA A 77 4.38 2.53 23.89
CA ALA A 77 3.12 3.20 23.66
C ALA A 77 2.69 3.17 22.18
N LEU A 78 1.38 3.08 21.96
CA LEU A 78 0.77 3.22 20.65
C LEU A 78 1.04 4.64 20.11
N ASP A 79 1.66 4.72 18.92
CA ASP A 79 1.87 5.96 18.16
C ASP A 79 0.93 6.00 16.95
N THR A 80 -0.04 6.89 17.00
CA THR A 80 -1.03 7.12 15.94
C THR A 80 -0.76 8.37 15.10
N THR A 81 0.35 9.07 15.31
CA THR A 81 0.60 10.40 14.75
C THR A 81 1.88 10.50 13.93
N THR A 82 2.98 9.91 14.39
CA THR A 82 4.30 10.06 13.75
C THR A 82 4.31 9.55 12.30
N TYR A 83 3.55 8.51 12.01
CA TYR A 83 3.50 7.86 10.69
C TYR A 83 2.23 8.18 9.91
N ALA A 84 1.40 9.09 10.41
CA ALA A 84 0.12 9.47 9.81
C ALA A 84 0.24 10.36 8.57
N THR A 85 1.45 10.82 8.25
CA THR A 85 1.72 11.64 7.07
C THR A 85 2.81 11.02 6.21
N SER A 86 2.72 11.23 4.91
CA SER A 86 3.76 10.89 3.94
C SER A 86 4.99 11.80 4.11
N GLU A 87 6.07 11.51 3.40
CA GLU A 87 7.31 12.30 3.45
C GLU A 87 7.12 13.76 3.01
N ASN A 88 6.17 14.02 2.13
CA ASN A 88 5.81 15.38 1.70
C ASN A 88 4.79 16.07 2.62
N GLY A 89 4.45 15.49 3.77
CA GLY A 89 3.54 16.06 4.75
C GLY A 89 2.04 15.85 4.46
N THR A 90 1.69 15.12 3.42
CA THR A 90 0.28 14.82 3.12
C THR A 90 -0.26 13.78 4.09
N ALA A 91 -1.45 14.01 4.65
CA ALA A 91 -2.12 13.05 5.50
C ALA A 91 -2.41 11.75 4.74
N ILE A 92 -2.09 10.62 5.37
CA ILE A 92 -2.37 9.29 4.81
C ILE A 92 -3.76 8.86 5.27
N THR A 93 -4.62 8.56 4.30
CA THR A 93 -6.00 8.09 4.54
C THR A 93 -6.26 6.81 3.75
N ASN A 94 -7.31 6.06 4.13
CA ASN A 94 -7.74 4.91 3.36
C ASN A 94 -8.44 5.34 2.07
N GLN A 95 -7.75 5.24 0.94
CA GLN A 95 -8.30 5.55 -0.38
C GLN A 95 -9.04 4.36 -1.01
N LEU A 96 -9.02 3.19 -0.36
CA LEU A 96 -9.64 1.96 -0.82
C LEU A 96 -10.85 1.56 0.06
N SER A 97 -11.38 2.46 0.87
CA SER A 97 -12.51 2.19 1.76
C SER A 97 -13.75 1.70 0.99
N SER A 98 -13.99 2.22 -0.20
CA SER A 98 -15.10 1.78 -1.06
C SER A 98 -14.95 0.35 -1.58
N ALA A 99 -13.74 -0.21 -1.55
CA ALA A 99 -13.48 -1.59 -1.94
C ALA A 99 -13.54 -2.58 -0.77
N ASP A 100 -13.60 -2.10 0.46
CA ASP A 100 -13.71 -2.95 1.66
C ASP A 100 -15.17 -3.22 1.99
N PRO A 101 -15.66 -4.47 1.85
CA PRO A 101 -17.06 -4.80 2.16
C PRO A 101 -17.49 -4.43 3.58
N ASN A 102 -16.57 -4.49 4.56
CA ASN A 102 -16.88 -4.17 5.95
C ASN A 102 -17.02 -2.66 6.21
N LEU A 103 -16.53 -1.81 5.30
CA LEU A 103 -16.66 -0.36 5.37
C LEU A 103 -17.76 0.17 4.44
N TYR A 104 -18.39 -0.71 3.67
CA TYR A 104 -19.43 -0.33 2.74
C TYR A 104 -20.78 -0.19 3.47
N GLU A 105 -21.50 0.90 3.22
CA GLU A 105 -22.77 1.18 3.87
C GLU A 105 -23.78 0.03 3.73
N GLY A 106 -24.32 -0.46 4.84
CA GLY A 106 -25.27 -1.58 4.90
C GLY A 106 -24.65 -2.97 4.84
N ILE A 107 -23.31 -3.06 4.90
CA ILE A 107 -22.57 -4.32 5.00
C ILE A 107 -21.57 -4.16 6.14
N GLU A 108 -21.95 -4.58 7.33
CA GLU A 108 -21.09 -4.48 8.51
C GLU A 108 -20.60 -5.86 8.93
N ASP A 109 -19.33 -5.96 9.30
CA ASP A 109 -18.69 -7.15 9.90
C ASP A 109 -18.89 -8.46 9.12
N THR A 110 -19.00 -8.37 7.79
CA THR A 110 -19.33 -9.53 6.94
C THR A 110 -18.12 -10.38 6.62
N VAL A 111 -16.93 -9.75 6.52
CA VAL A 111 -15.69 -10.42 6.15
C VAL A 111 -14.70 -10.33 7.30
N THR A 112 -14.19 -11.48 7.76
CA THR A 112 -13.07 -11.53 8.69
C THR A 112 -11.78 -11.56 7.90
N TRP A 113 -11.04 -10.44 7.95
CA TRP A 113 -9.73 -10.34 7.32
C TRP A 113 -8.66 -11.11 8.09
N LEU A 114 -7.64 -11.54 7.41
CA LEU A 114 -6.48 -12.16 8.05
C LEU A 114 -5.86 -11.22 9.07
N SER A 115 -5.61 -11.72 10.28
CA SER A 115 -4.97 -10.97 11.35
C SER A 115 -3.69 -11.66 11.80
N ARG A 116 -2.68 -10.87 12.13
CA ARG A 116 -1.45 -11.36 12.76
C ARG A 116 -1.59 -11.58 14.27
N SER A 117 -2.64 -11.06 14.88
CA SER A 117 -2.88 -11.14 16.32
C SER A 117 -3.48 -12.48 16.75
N ASP A 118 -4.12 -13.21 15.82
CA ASP A 118 -4.81 -14.47 16.12
C ASP A 118 -4.40 -15.58 15.16
N TRP A 119 -3.57 -16.49 15.64
CA TRP A 119 -3.13 -17.67 14.89
C TRP A 119 -4.21 -18.71 14.65
N ASN A 120 -5.29 -18.67 15.42
CA ASN A 120 -6.35 -19.67 15.35
C ASN A 120 -7.55 -19.21 14.53
N GLY A 121 -7.77 -17.89 14.43
CA GLY A 121 -8.97 -17.32 13.86
C GLY A 121 -8.78 -16.64 12.49
N THR A 122 -7.57 -16.63 11.93
CA THR A 122 -7.26 -15.81 10.74
C THR A 122 -7.71 -16.39 9.41
N LEU A 123 -7.97 -17.69 9.33
CA LEU A 123 -8.47 -18.31 8.12
C LEU A 123 -9.94 -18.73 8.33
N PRO A 124 -10.87 -18.23 7.51
CA PRO A 124 -12.25 -18.65 7.59
C PRO A 124 -12.35 -20.17 7.28
N THR A 125 -13.05 -20.88 8.13
CA THR A 125 -13.31 -22.33 7.95
C THR A 125 -14.54 -22.60 7.09
N GLU A 126 -15.33 -21.54 6.84
CA GLU A 126 -16.55 -21.63 6.03
C GLU A 126 -16.52 -20.57 4.93
N THR A 127 -17.27 -20.82 3.86
CA THR A 127 -17.43 -19.84 2.78
C THR A 127 -18.23 -18.66 3.27
N VAL A 128 -17.65 -17.47 3.22
CA VAL A 128 -18.36 -16.22 3.50
C VAL A 128 -19.34 -15.95 2.35
N LYS A 129 -20.62 -15.78 2.69
CA LYS A 129 -21.68 -15.43 1.74
C LYS A 129 -22.08 -13.98 1.98
N LEU A 130 -21.73 -13.12 1.03
CA LEU A 130 -22.16 -11.74 1.03
C LEU A 130 -23.54 -11.62 0.36
N ALA A 131 -24.52 -11.06 1.10
CA ALA A 131 -25.82 -10.76 0.52
C ALA A 131 -25.72 -9.50 -0.36
N LEU A 132 -26.24 -9.57 -1.58
CA LEU A 132 -26.32 -8.41 -2.45
C LEU A 132 -27.38 -7.42 -1.94
N THR A 133 -26.95 -6.35 -1.29
CA THR A 133 -27.83 -5.28 -0.81
C THR A 133 -28.42 -4.47 -1.95
N ASP A 134 -29.46 -3.67 -1.68
CA ASP A 134 -30.05 -2.82 -2.73
C ASP A 134 -29.10 -1.71 -3.17
N LEU A 135 -28.20 -1.26 -2.27
CA LEU A 135 -27.13 -0.33 -2.59
C LEU A 135 -26.14 -0.93 -3.58
N LEU A 136 -25.61 -2.13 -3.29
CA LEU A 136 -24.72 -2.84 -4.22
C LEU A 136 -25.41 -3.14 -5.57
N LYS A 137 -26.71 -3.47 -5.56
CA LYS A 137 -27.45 -3.64 -6.82
C LYS A 137 -27.56 -2.36 -7.61
N LYS A 138 -27.76 -1.22 -6.95
CA LYS A 138 -27.77 0.08 -7.60
C LYS A 138 -26.41 0.36 -8.24
N ASP A 139 -25.33 0.22 -7.50
CA ASP A 139 -23.98 0.51 -7.97
C ASP A 139 -23.55 -0.40 -9.13
N LEU A 140 -23.92 -1.70 -9.08
CA LEU A 140 -23.68 -2.62 -10.18
C LEU A 140 -24.48 -2.29 -11.46
N LYS A 141 -25.61 -1.60 -11.34
CA LYS A 141 -26.43 -1.17 -12.48
C LYS A 141 -26.02 0.18 -13.03
N ASP A 142 -25.54 1.05 -12.16
CA ASP A 142 -25.20 2.43 -12.48
C ASP A 142 -23.69 2.53 -12.75
N ILE A 143 -23.28 1.94 -13.86
CA ILE A 143 -21.87 1.94 -14.33
C ILE A 143 -21.57 3.09 -15.30
N ARG A 144 -22.52 3.98 -15.53
CA ARG A 144 -22.36 5.11 -16.46
C ARG A 144 -21.85 6.31 -15.69
N TYR A 145 -20.86 6.97 -16.26
CA TYR A 145 -20.46 8.29 -15.80
C TYR A 145 -21.61 9.28 -15.96
N ASP A 146 -22.04 9.89 -14.87
CA ASP A 146 -22.98 11.03 -14.88
C ASP A 146 -22.23 12.25 -14.32
N PRO A 147 -22.05 13.30 -15.14
CA PRO A 147 -21.39 14.54 -14.66
C PRO A 147 -22.09 15.20 -13.47
N ALA A 148 -23.40 14.91 -13.26
CA ALA A 148 -24.15 15.48 -12.14
C ALA A 148 -23.76 14.89 -10.77
N ASP A 149 -23.13 13.72 -10.76
CA ASP A 149 -22.66 13.06 -9.53
C ASP A 149 -21.31 13.63 -9.04
N TYR A 150 -20.68 14.52 -9.80
CA TYR A 150 -19.37 15.06 -9.51
C TYR A 150 -19.41 16.57 -9.35
N GLU A 151 -18.66 17.09 -8.39
CA GLU A 151 -18.49 18.52 -8.24
C GLU A 151 -17.77 19.10 -9.45
N SER A 152 -18.23 20.28 -9.88
CA SER A 152 -17.51 21.04 -10.91
C SER A 152 -16.17 21.52 -10.35
N VAL A 153 -15.10 21.21 -11.02
CA VAL A 153 -13.76 21.70 -10.71
C VAL A 153 -13.29 22.66 -11.82
N ASP A 154 -12.46 23.61 -11.42
CA ASP A 154 -11.82 24.48 -12.42
C ASP A 154 -10.88 23.64 -13.28
N MET A 155 -10.94 23.85 -14.59
CA MET A 155 -10.05 23.16 -15.52
C MET A 155 -8.61 23.64 -15.31
N PRO A 156 -7.61 22.73 -15.28
CA PRO A 156 -6.22 23.12 -15.22
C PRO A 156 -5.79 23.86 -16.48
N THR A 157 -4.69 24.58 -16.40
CA THR A 157 -4.04 25.17 -17.57
C THR A 157 -3.58 24.06 -18.51
N LEU A 158 -3.85 24.19 -19.80
CA LEU A 158 -3.48 23.20 -20.82
C LEU A 158 -2.77 23.88 -22.00
N GLY A 159 -1.78 23.20 -22.56
CA GLY A 159 -1.13 23.60 -23.80
C GLY A 159 -0.28 24.86 -23.71
N ALA A 160 0.14 25.26 -22.50
CA ALA A 160 1.06 26.37 -22.30
C ALA A 160 2.37 26.18 -23.07
N LYS A 161 3.09 27.27 -23.31
CA LYS A 161 4.36 27.27 -24.06
C LYS A 161 5.54 27.66 -23.18
N ASN A 162 5.68 27.00 -22.04
CA ASN A 162 6.71 27.31 -21.04
C ASN A 162 8.11 26.83 -21.46
N GLY A 163 8.19 25.89 -22.41
CA GLY A 163 9.46 25.39 -22.93
C GLY A 163 10.21 24.44 -21.98
N VAL A 164 9.51 23.96 -20.94
CA VAL A 164 10.07 23.04 -19.94
C VAL A 164 9.97 21.62 -20.48
N LYS A 165 11.02 20.82 -20.28
CA LYS A 165 11.11 19.44 -20.73
C LYS A 165 11.20 18.50 -19.52
N LEU A 166 10.75 17.28 -19.68
CA LEU A 166 10.77 16.31 -18.58
C LEU A 166 12.17 16.11 -17.99
N TYR A 167 13.21 16.09 -18.81
CA TYR A 167 14.58 15.92 -18.31
C TYR A 167 15.09 17.12 -17.49
N ASP A 168 14.52 18.31 -17.63
CA ASP A 168 14.84 19.49 -16.82
C ASP A 168 14.42 19.32 -15.35
N MET A 169 13.60 18.29 -15.07
CA MET A 169 13.09 17.97 -13.73
C MET A 169 14.06 17.13 -12.91
N ILE A 170 15.11 16.59 -13.52
CA ILE A 170 16.06 15.69 -12.83
C ILE A 170 16.69 16.42 -11.65
N GLY A 171 16.50 15.86 -10.44
CA GLY A 171 17.07 16.37 -9.20
C GLY A 171 16.32 17.54 -8.57
N LEU A 172 15.18 17.95 -9.13
CA LEU A 172 14.30 18.93 -8.49
C LEU A 172 13.54 18.30 -7.31
N ASP A 173 13.22 19.15 -6.33
CA ASP A 173 12.33 18.76 -5.23
C ASP A 173 10.93 18.44 -5.77
N TYR A 174 10.20 17.54 -5.10
CA TYR A 174 8.84 17.17 -5.47
C TYR A 174 7.89 18.37 -5.53
N ASN A 175 8.08 19.34 -4.65
CA ASN A 175 7.25 20.55 -4.58
C ASN A 175 7.83 21.74 -5.37
N ASP A 176 8.82 21.52 -6.24
CA ASP A 176 9.36 22.59 -7.07
C ASP A 176 8.28 23.11 -8.03
N PRO A 177 8.01 24.45 -8.07
CA PRO A 177 6.95 25.00 -8.91
C PRO A 177 7.14 24.77 -10.41
N LYS A 178 8.33 24.37 -10.82
CA LYS A 178 8.61 24.01 -12.21
C LYS A 178 7.83 22.79 -12.70
N TRP A 179 7.36 21.94 -11.78
CA TRP A 179 6.46 20.84 -12.12
C TRP A 179 5.11 21.35 -12.63
N ASP A 180 4.56 22.42 -12.06
CA ASP A 180 3.33 23.03 -12.54
C ASP A 180 3.54 23.64 -13.94
N GLU A 181 4.67 24.32 -14.16
CA GLU A 181 5.04 24.85 -15.48
C GLU A 181 5.14 23.75 -16.54
N LEU A 182 5.65 22.56 -16.18
CA LEU A 182 5.74 21.41 -17.07
C LEU A 182 4.36 20.84 -17.36
N LEU A 183 3.55 20.62 -16.33
CA LEU A 183 2.20 20.04 -16.45
C LEU A 183 1.27 20.93 -17.27
N ASP A 184 1.34 22.25 -17.10
CA ASP A 184 0.56 23.23 -17.85
C ASP A 184 0.75 23.13 -19.38
N GLN A 185 1.88 22.57 -19.85
CA GLN A 185 2.14 22.40 -21.27
C GLN A 185 1.41 21.21 -21.89
N MET A 186 0.98 20.25 -21.08
CA MET A 186 0.31 19.06 -21.58
C MET A 186 -1.04 19.40 -22.18
N THR A 187 -1.40 18.70 -23.24
CA THR A 187 -2.72 18.81 -23.87
C THR A 187 -3.68 17.80 -23.30
N PHE A 188 -4.98 18.05 -23.45
CA PHE A 188 -6.00 17.07 -23.07
C PHE A 188 -5.82 15.73 -23.76
N ASP A 189 -5.49 15.74 -25.07
CA ASP A 189 -5.29 14.53 -25.85
C ASP A 189 -4.10 13.70 -25.34
N GLU A 190 -3.00 14.36 -24.94
CA GLU A 190 -1.84 13.68 -24.35
C GLU A 190 -2.18 13.04 -23.01
N MET A 191 -2.90 13.73 -22.13
CA MET A 191 -3.37 13.18 -20.87
C MET A 191 -4.33 12.01 -21.07
N ASN A 192 -5.28 12.16 -21.99
CA ASN A 192 -6.22 11.10 -22.34
C ASN A 192 -5.48 9.86 -22.89
N SER A 193 -4.48 10.06 -23.73
CA SER A 193 -3.66 8.96 -24.26
C SER A 193 -2.86 8.25 -23.17
N LEU A 194 -2.27 8.99 -22.21
CA LEU A 194 -1.60 8.40 -21.06
C LEU A 194 -2.51 7.49 -20.22
N ILE A 195 -3.78 7.87 -20.08
CA ILE A 195 -4.74 7.12 -19.26
C ILE A 195 -5.39 5.99 -20.06
N GLY A 196 -5.79 6.25 -21.31
CA GLY A 196 -6.65 5.37 -22.09
C GLY A 196 -5.91 4.39 -23.00
N ASP A 197 -4.74 4.77 -23.53
CA ASP A 197 -4.04 4.00 -24.58
C ASP A 197 -2.85 3.21 -24.03
N ALA A 198 -2.47 3.45 -22.79
CA ALA A 198 -1.16 3.06 -22.29
C ALA A 198 -1.01 1.58 -21.93
N PHE A 199 -2.05 0.80 -21.78
CA PHE A 199 -2.07 -0.62 -21.36
C PHE A 199 -0.76 -1.15 -20.72
N HIS A 200 0.24 -1.59 -21.50
CA HIS A 200 1.59 -2.00 -21.05
C HIS A 200 2.67 -1.00 -21.48
N TRP A 201 2.30 0.23 -21.75
CA TRP A 201 3.22 1.24 -22.26
C TRP A 201 2.99 2.54 -21.50
N THR A 202 4.02 3.37 -21.41
CA THR A 202 3.85 4.78 -21.11
C THR A 202 3.83 5.52 -22.43
N MET A 203 2.73 6.17 -22.76
CA MET A 203 2.60 6.89 -24.02
C MET A 203 3.54 8.10 -24.03
N PRO A 204 4.15 8.45 -25.20
CA PRO A 204 5.00 9.63 -25.28
C PRO A 204 4.18 10.91 -25.08
N VAL A 205 4.71 11.87 -24.33
CA VAL A 205 4.14 13.21 -24.17
C VAL A 205 5.02 14.22 -24.88
N LYS A 206 4.61 14.62 -26.07
CA LYS A 206 5.43 15.44 -26.96
C LYS A 206 5.63 16.86 -26.46
N SER A 207 4.60 17.43 -25.80
CA SER A 207 4.65 18.80 -25.28
C SER A 207 5.76 19.01 -24.24
N VAL A 208 6.19 17.96 -23.56
CA VAL A 208 7.23 17.98 -22.52
C VAL A 208 8.45 17.11 -22.90
N GLU A 209 8.52 16.65 -24.14
CA GLU A 209 9.58 15.75 -24.66
C GLU A 209 9.76 14.46 -23.82
N ALA A 210 8.69 13.96 -23.21
CA ALA A 210 8.73 12.66 -22.53
C ALA A 210 8.67 11.53 -23.55
N PRO A 211 9.66 10.60 -23.53
CA PRO A 211 9.63 9.44 -24.41
C PRO A 211 8.56 8.44 -24.01
N GLY A 212 8.05 7.67 -24.96
CA GLY A 212 7.27 6.49 -24.64
C GLY A 212 8.16 5.36 -24.14
N THR A 213 7.63 4.54 -23.25
CA THR A 213 8.28 3.32 -22.77
C THR A 213 7.35 2.12 -22.98
N ARG A 214 7.94 0.94 -23.03
CA ARG A 214 7.20 -0.31 -23.07
C ARG A 214 7.55 -1.12 -21.84
N ASP A 215 6.52 -1.54 -21.13
CA ASP A 215 6.64 -2.37 -19.95
C ASP A 215 6.25 -3.81 -20.30
N GLU A 216 7.01 -4.77 -19.82
CA GLU A 216 6.75 -6.19 -20.07
C GLU A 216 6.40 -6.90 -18.78
N ASN A 217 5.58 -7.94 -18.88
CA ASN A 217 5.11 -8.68 -17.73
C ASN A 217 6.14 -9.65 -17.17
N GLY A 218 6.24 -9.66 -15.86
CA GLY A 218 6.81 -10.73 -15.06
C GLY A 218 8.33 -10.83 -15.07
N PRO A 219 8.86 -11.78 -14.30
CA PRO A 219 10.31 -11.96 -14.14
C PRO A 219 11.00 -12.50 -15.42
N GLN A 220 10.26 -12.86 -16.44
CA GLN A 220 10.74 -13.34 -17.72
C GLN A 220 10.50 -12.34 -18.86
N GLY A 221 10.14 -11.12 -18.55
CA GLY A 221 9.73 -10.09 -19.50
C GLY A 221 10.87 -9.43 -20.28
N LEU A 222 12.10 -9.75 -20.04
CA LEU A 222 13.28 -9.29 -20.80
C LEU A 222 14.17 -10.45 -21.13
#